data_a783daca76c1a045391e753d543056a7
#
_entry.id   a783daca76c1a045391e753d543056a7
#
_cell.length_a   1.000
_cell.length_b   1.000
_cell.length_c   1.000
_cell.angle_alpha   90.00
_cell.angle_beta   90.00
_cell.angle_gamma   90.00
#
_symmetry.space_group_name_H-M   'P 1'
#
loop_
_entity.id
_entity.type
_entity.pdbx_description
1 polymer ?
#
loop_
_entity_poly.entity_id
_entity_poly.type
_entity_poly.pdbx_seq_one_letter_code
_entity_poly.pdbx_strand_id
1 'polypeptide(L)'
;DEDRAAEEQARQERESKVIRHTTPEIPADAYPATLVKAMSAERTLAVQAELAGRPDVSVALLTWTLCLALFDRTYGKRNEPLKASVSSNQYHLASLAPSGEEGKALTALNAQKEALQATLPENWHLDFTWLLSWSAEQVNTLLGFCAAHGINGIQERMYNHTQKSELDGLEAALDFDLRKWWHPDAESYFGKLTISQIGKAYEEAGLSARAGEVVKLKRRDAAKAAEQDLNAQGWLPDWMVRYAPAAEAEEATESDADTTDHAA
;
A
#
# COMPACT_ATOMS: atom_id res chain seq x y z
N ASP A 1 16.28 -6.46 37.10
CA ASP A 1 15.61 -7.60 36.37
C ASP A 1 14.19 -7.26 35.93
N GLU A 2 13.40 -6.50 36.71
CA GLU A 2 12.04 -6.09 36.37
C GLU A 2 12.00 -5.10 35.20
N ASP A 3 12.92 -4.11 35.15
CA ASP A 3 13.00 -3.14 34.05
C ASP A 3 13.33 -3.82 32.71
N ARG A 4 14.18 -4.85 32.75
CA ARG A 4 14.56 -5.61 31.54
C ARG A 4 13.43 -6.47 31.00
N ALA A 5 12.63 -7.03 31.91
CA ALA A 5 11.43 -7.79 31.55
C ALA A 5 10.33 -6.88 30.95
N ALA A 6 10.17 -5.66 31.49
CA ALA A 6 9.24 -4.67 30.97
C ALA A 6 9.68 -4.14 29.58
N GLU A 7 10.98 -3.93 29.36
CA GLU A 7 11.50 -3.56 28.04
C GLU A 7 11.35 -4.69 27.00
N GLU A 8 11.54 -5.93 27.42
CA GLU A 8 11.36 -7.10 26.56
C GLU A 8 9.89 -7.33 26.21
N GLN A 9 8.97 -7.13 27.15
CA GLN A 9 7.52 -7.17 26.90
C GLN A 9 7.07 -6.02 25.96
N ALA A 10 7.53 -4.79 26.21
CA ALA A 10 7.22 -3.66 25.33
C ALA A 10 7.78 -3.84 23.90
N ARG A 11 8.92 -4.52 23.77
CA ARG A 11 9.48 -4.88 22.46
C ARG A 11 8.66 -5.96 21.78
N GLN A 12 8.26 -7.01 22.50
CA GLN A 12 7.39 -8.07 21.96
C GLN A 12 6.00 -7.55 21.56
N GLU A 13 5.44 -6.62 22.33
CA GLU A 13 4.18 -5.95 21.97
C GLU A 13 4.32 -5.09 20.71
N ARG A 14 5.42 -4.36 20.54
CA ARG A 14 5.70 -3.59 19.32
C ARG A 14 5.89 -4.51 18.12
N GLU A 15 6.67 -5.58 18.27
CA GLU A 15 6.87 -6.59 17.23
C GLU A 15 5.55 -7.30 16.86
N SER A 16 4.70 -7.62 17.84
CA SER A 16 3.40 -8.23 17.58
C SER A 16 2.41 -7.27 16.89
N LYS A 17 2.46 -5.96 17.21
CA LYS A 17 1.67 -4.93 16.51
C LYS A 17 2.10 -4.75 15.06
N VAL A 18 3.41 -4.79 14.77
CA VAL A 18 3.95 -4.74 13.41
C VAL A 18 3.48 -5.96 12.59
N ILE A 19 3.52 -7.15 13.17
CA ILE A 19 3.08 -8.39 12.50
C ILE A 19 1.58 -8.37 12.16
N ARG A 20 0.74 -7.69 12.96
CA ARG A 20 -0.71 -7.59 12.75
C ARG A 20 -1.12 -6.70 11.57
N HIS A 21 -0.18 -5.93 11.00
CA HIS A 21 -0.46 -5.01 9.89
C HIS A 21 0.10 -5.47 8.54
N THR A 22 0.72 -6.65 8.49
CA THR A 22 1.25 -7.17 7.24
C THR A 22 0.15 -7.78 6.38
N THR A 23 0.19 -7.51 5.07
CA THR A 23 -0.68 -8.19 4.11
C THR A 23 -0.35 -9.68 4.05
N PRO A 24 -1.35 -10.57 3.80
CA PRO A 24 -1.09 -12.00 3.66
C PRO A 24 -0.13 -12.28 2.51
N GLU A 25 0.69 -13.31 2.69
CA GLU A 25 1.52 -13.80 1.58
C GLU A 25 0.64 -14.35 0.46
N ILE A 26 0.98 -13.97 -0.77
CA ILE A 26 0.32 -14.54 -1.93
C ILE A 26 0.90 -15.95 -2.14
N PRO A 27 0.08 -17.03 -2.12
CA PRO A 27 0.56 -18.35 -2.46
C PRO A 27 1.25 -18.37 -3.82
N ALA A 28 2.35 -19.10 -3.96
CA ALA A 28 3.25 -19.06 -5.12
C ALA A 28 2.53 -19.21 -6.47
N ASP A 29 1.45 -19.98 -6.52
CA ASP A 29 0.71 -20.29 -7.75
C ASP A 29 -0.72 -19.73 -7.77
N ALA A 30 -1.09 -18.88 -6.80
CA ALA A 30 -2.45 -18.35 -6.70
C ALA A 30 -2.80 -17.41 -7.86
N TYR A 31 -1.84 -16.61 -8.32
CA TYR A 31 -2.05 -15.59 -9.36
C TYR A 31 -0.92 -15.59 -10.40
N PRO A 32 -1.20 -15.19 -11.65
CA PRO A 32 -0.15 -14.96 -12.65
C PRO A 32 0.84 -13.91 -12.16
N ALA A 33 2.15 -14.15 -12.35
CA ALA A 33 3.19 -13.21 -11.92
C ALA A 33 3.03 -11.81 -12.54
N THR A 34 2.57 -11.75 -13.79
CA THR A 34 2.28 -10.47 -14.48
C THR A 34 1.14 -9.71 -13.82
N LEU A 35 0.10 -10.40 -13.32
CA LEU A 35 -0.99 -9.77 -12.60
C LEU A 35 -0.50 -9.23 -11.24
N VAL A 36 0.26 -10.02 -10.48
CA VAL A 36 0.83 -9.56 -9.20
C VAL A 36 1.68 -8.30 -9.41
N LYS A 37 2.53 -8.29 -10.44
CA LYS A 37 3.36 -7.13 -10.78
C LYS A 37 2.52 -5.91 -11.16
N ALA A 38 1.49 -6.08 -11.98
CA ALA A 38 0.57 -5.01 -12.37
C ALA A 38 -0.18 -4.43 -11.15
N MET A 39 -0.72 -5.30 -10.29
CA MET A 39 -1.46 -4.88 -9.10
C MET A 39 -0.57 -4.20 -8.07
N SER A 40 0.65 -4.69 -7.84
CA SER A 40 1.61 -4.04 -6.94
C SER A 40 2.09 -2.68 -7.47
N ALA A 41 2.13 -2.49 -8.79
CA ALA A 41 2.39 -1.18 -9.39
C ALA A 41 1.24 -0.19 -9.13
N GLU A 42 -0.02 -0.63 -9.29
CA GLU A 42 -1.20 0.19 -8.96
C GLU A 42 -1.19 0.60 -7.48
N ARG A 43 -0.99 -0.36 -6.57
CA ARG A 43 -0.86 -0.11 -5.14
C ARG A 43 0.26 0.89 -4.83
N THR A 44 1.40 0.77 -5.49
CA THR A 44 2.53 1.70 -5.31
C THR A 44 2.15 3.13 -5.71
N LEU A 45 1.51 3.31 -6.86
CA LEU A 45 1.05 4.64 -7.30
C LEU A 45 0.06 5.27 -6.31
N ALA A 46 -0.88 4.47 -5.80
CA ALA A 46 -1.85 4.94 -4.81
C ALA A 46 -1.18 5.35 -3.48
N VAL A 47 -0.23 4.55 -2.98
CA VAL A 47 0.57 4.88 -1.78
C VAL A 47 1.41 6.13 -2.00
N GLN A 48 2.01 6.30 -3.19
CA GLN A 48 2.74 7.53 -3.54
C GLN A 48 1.83 8.76 -3.50
N ALA A 49 0.60 8.67 -4.02
CA ALA A 49 -0.34 9.77 -4.02
C ALA A 49 -0.79 10.16 -2.60
N GLU A 50 -1.05 9.20 -1.72
CA GLU A 50 -1.36 9.46 -0.31
C GLU A 50 -0.16 10.05 0.44
N LEU A 51 1.04 9.48 0.25
CA LEU A 51 2.26 9.95 0.90
C LEU A 51 2.61 11.39 0.49
N ALA A 52 2.37 11.76 -0.76
CA ALA A 52 2.61 13.11 -1.24
C ALA A 52 1.76 14.18 -0.50
N GLY A 53 0.59 13.78 0.02
CA GLY A 53 -0.26 14.60 0.89
C GLY A 53 0.10 14.56 2.39
N ARG A 54 1.08 13.73 2.80
CA ARG A 54 1.45 13.52 4.20
C ARG A 54 2.94 13.82 4.45
N PRO A 55 3.33 15.12 4.47
CA PRO A 55 4.73 15.52 4.67
C PRO A 55 5.32 15.03 6.00
N ASP A 56 4.50 14.91 7.04
CA ASP A 56 4.86 14.36 8.35
C ASP A 56 5.37 12.91 8.25
N VAL A 57 4.64 12.05 7.54
CA VAL A 57 5.01 10.64 7.29
C VAL A 57 6.24 10.57 6.38
N SER A 58 6.30 11.42 5.36
CA SER A 58 7.43 11.49 4.41
C SER A 58 8.74 11.86 5.10
N VAL A 59 8.71 12.86 5.99
CA VAL A 59 9.89 13.27 6.78
C VAL A 59 10.33 12.15 7.72
N ALA A 60 9.39 11.48 8.40
CA ALA A 60 9.71 10.34 9.27
C ALA A 60 10.37 9.19 8.48
N LEU A 61 9.82 8.83 7.31
CA LEU A 61 10.35 7.79 6.44
C LEU A 61 11.77 8.12 5.95
N LEU A 62 11.99 9.35 5.49
CA LEU A 62 13.32 9.80 5.05
C LEU A 62 14.33 9.79 6.20
N THR A 63 13.93 10.28 7.39
CA THR A 63 14.78 10.25 8.59
C THR A 63 15.17 8.83 8.96
N TRP A 64 14.20 7.90 8.95
CA TRP A 64 14.46 6.49 9.21
C TRP A 64 15.45 5.89 8.19
N THR A 65 15.29 6.19 6.90
CA THR A 65 16.22 5.75 5.85
C THR A 65 17.64 6.25 6.10
N LEU A 66 17.79 7.50 6.52
CA LEU A 66 19.07 8.08 6.89
C LEU A 66 19.67 7.42 8.15
N CYS A 67 18.84 7.12 9.14
CA CYS A 67 19.25 6.40 10.35
C CYS A 67 19.77 5.00 10.03
N LEU A 68 19.09 4.25 9.15
CA LEU A 68 19.59 2.95 8.69
C LEU A 68 20.97 3.07 8.03
N ALA A 69 21.17 4.07 7.20
CA ALA A 69 22.45 4.29 6.53
C ALA A 69 23.58 4.64 7.51
N LEU A 70 23.26 5.32 8.63
CA LEU A 70 24.24 5.80 9.61
C LEU A 70 24.52 4.80 10.75
N PHE A 71 23.47 4.17 11.28
CA PHE A 71 23.55 3.38 12.51
C PHE A 71 23.50 1.88 12.28
N ASP A 72 23.01 1.42 11.11
CA ASP A 72 23.01 0.00 10.78
C ASP A 72 24.40 -0.45 10.36
N ARG A 73 25.05 -1.24 11.26
CA ARG A 73 26.39 -1.77 11.06
C ARG A 73 26.42 -3.15 10.41
N THR A 74 25.27 -3.72 10.10
CA THR A 74 25.18 -5.11 9.64
C THR A 74 25.61 -5.29 8.19
N TYR A 75 25.61 -4.22 7.39
CA TYR A 75 26.11 -4.23 6.03
C TYR A 75 27.34 -3.31 5.89
N GLY A 76 28.51 -3.92 5.93
CA GLY A 76 29.79 -3.25 5.95
C GLY A 76 30.02 -2.23 4.83
N LYS A 77 30.74 -1.18 5.21
CA LYS A 77 31.38 -0.16 4.37
C LYS A 77 30.42 0.68 3.51
N ARG A 78 29.77 1.65 4.13
CA ARG A 78 29.36 2.85 3.42
C ARG A 78 30.07 4.07 4.01
N ASN A 79 31.35 4.23 3.68
CA ASN A 79 32.10 5.47 3.89
C ASN A 79 31.80 6.46 2.75
N GLU A 80 30.57 6.48 2.23
CA GLU A 80 30.19 7.43 1.21
C GLU A 80 29.54 8.66 1.87
N PRO A 81 29.89 9.88 1.43
CA PRO A 81 29.14 11.07 1.85
C PRO A 81 27.68 10.84 1.49
N LEU A 82 26.77 11.34 2.35
CA LEU A 82 25.34 11.16 2.26
C LEU A 82 24.85 11.32 0.80
N LYS A 83 24.57 10.21 0.15
CA LYS A 83 23.95 10.17 -1.16
C LYS A 83 22.55 9.56 -1.01
N ALA A 84 21.63 10.31 -0.41
CA ALA A 84 20.23 9.99 -0.55
C ALA A 84 19.84 10.32 -2.00
N SER A 85 19.69 9.31 -2.84
CA SER A 85 19.16 9.50 -4.19
C SER A 85 17.73 9.01 -4.24
N VAL A 86 16.83 9.84 -4.74
CA VAL A 86 15.46 9.46 -5.06
C VAL A 86 15.40 9.24 -6.57
N SER A 87 15.07 8.02 -6.99
CA SER A 87 14.79 7.74 -8.39
C SER A 87 13.28 7.58 -8.58
N SER A 88 12.71 8.39 -9.48
CA SER A 88 11.31 8.27 -9.84
C SER A 88 11.11 7.09 -10.81
N ASN A 89 10.20 6.18 -10.45
CA ASN A 89 9.81 5.04 -11.28
C ASN A 89 8.41 5.19 -11.90
N GLN A 90 7.83 6.40 -11.90
CA GLN A 90 6.45 6.62 -12.34
C GLN A 90 6.13 6.09 -13.72
N TYR A 91 7.01 6.30 -14.70
CA TYR A 91 6.81 5.76 -16.04
C TYR A 91 6.68 4.23 -16.03
N HIS A 92 7.54 3.55 -15.29
CA HIS A 92 7.50 2.10 -15.17
C HIS A 92 6.26 1.63 -14.40
N LEU A 93 5.91 2.30 -13.29
CA LEU A 93 4.70 2.02 -12.53
C LEU A 93 3.44 2.19 -13.40
N ALA A 94 3.32 3.31 -14.13
CA ALA A 94 2.21 3.55 -15.04
C ALA A 94 2.09 2.51 -16.15
N SER A 95 3.22 2.06 -16.69
CA SER A 95 3.21 1.01 -17.74
C SER A 95 2.77 -0.37 -17.24
N LEU A 96 2.86 -0.63 -15.94
CA LEU A 96 2.46 -1.89 -15.30
C LEU A 96 1.07 -1.82 -14.68
N ALA A 97 0.70 -0.67 -14.11
CA ALA A 97 -0.56 -0.49 -13.40
C ALA A 97 -1.76 -0.65 -14.34
N PRO A 98 -2.83 -1.35 -13.92
CA PRO A 98 -4.02 -1.52 -14.74
C PRO A 98 -4.67 -0.21 -15.21
N SER A 99 -4.64 0.82 -14.39
CA SER A 99 -5.18 2.14 -14.72
C SER A 99 -4.31 2.95 -15.69
N GLY A 100 -3.04 2.55 -15.90
CA GLY A 100 -2.12 3.21 -16.82
C GLY A 100 -1.88 4.68 -16.50
N GLU A 101 -1.68 5.48 -17.55
CA GLU A 101 -1.41 6.93 -17.42
C GLU A 101 -2.64 7.74 -16.98
N GLU A 102 -3.84 7.22 -17.17
CA GLU A 102 -5.10 7.87 -16.81
C GLU A 102 -5.56 7.54 -15.37
N GLY A 103 -4.78 6.72 -14.65
CA GLY A 103 -5.09 6.33 -13.28
C GLY A 103 -5.23 7.53 -12.35
N LYS A 104 -6.24 7.49 -11.46
CA LYS A 104 -6.55 8.57 -10.52
C LYS A 104 -5.34 8.98 -9.67
N ALA A 105 -4.55 7.99 -9.19
CA ALA A 105 -3.38 8.25 -8.37
C ALA A 105 -2.29 8.99 -9.16
N LEU A 106 -1.98 8.54 -10.37
CA LEU A 106 -0.97 9.19 -11.21
C LEU A 106 -1.41 10.57 -11.66
N THR A 107 -2.69 10.75 -12.00
CA THR A 107 -3.25 12.06 -12.33
C THR A 107 -3.10 13.05 -11.16
N ALA A 108 -3.38 12.61 -9.93
CA ALA A 108 -3.21 13.42 -8.73
C ALA A 108 -1.72 13.79 -8.49
N LEU A 109 -0.80 12.83 -8.66
CA LEU A 109 0.64 13.06 -8.56
C LEU A 109 1.14 14.07 -9.61
N ASN A 110 0.68 13.96 -10.85
CA ASN A 110 1.05 14.87 -11.93
C ASN A 110 0.54 16.29 -11.68
N ALA A 111 -0.71 16.44 -11.23
CA ALA A 111 -1.26 17.75 -10.88
C ALA A 111 -0.48 18.41 -9.72
N GLN A 112 -0.10 17.63 -8.69
CA GLN A 112 0.72 18.13 -7.60
C GLN A 112 2.14 18.50 -8.06
N LYS A 113 2.72 17.72 -8.97
CA LYS A 113 4.02 18.03 -9.59
C LYS A 113 4.00 19.37 -10.31
N GLU A 114 2.99 19.62 -11.15
CA GLU A 114 2.83 20.87 -11.88
C GLU A 114 2.67 22.05 -10.92
N ALA A 115 1.84 21.91 -9.89
CA ALA A 115 1.64 22.93 -8.88
C ALA A 115 2.95 23.27 -8.14
N LEU A 116 3.71 22.28 -7.70
CA LEU A 116 5.00 22.49 -7.04
C LEU A 116 6.05 23.09 -8.00
N GLN A 117 6.11 22.60 -9.22
CA GLN A 117 7.05 23.10 -10.23
C GLN A 117 6.83 24.58 -10.52
N ALA A 118 5.58 25.05 -10.52
CA ALA A 118 5.25 26.45 -10.69
C ALA A 118 5.75 27.36 -9.54
N THR A 119 6.06 26.78 -8.37
CA THR A 119 6.61 27.52 -7.21
C THR A 119 8.13 27.61 -7.20
N LEU A 120 8.82 26.78 -8.01
CA LEU A 120 10.28 26.75 -8.03
C LEU A 120 10.84 28.01 -8.73
N PRO A 121 11.93 28.61 -8.20
CA PRO A 121 12.59 29.73 -8.89
C PRO A 121 13.19 29.28 -10.24
N GLU A 122 13.37 30.21 -11.16
CA GLU A 122 13.88 29.91 -12.50
C GLU A 122 15.19 29.10 -12.51
N ASN A 123 16.08 29.39 -11.57
CA ASN A 123 17.41 28.75 -11.46
C ASN A 123 17.50 27.75 -10.28
N TRP A 124 16.39 27.15 -9.87
CA TRP A 124 16.32 26.26 -8.70
C TRP A 124 17.34 25.12 -8.68
N HIS A 125 17.76 24.66 -9.86
CA HIS A 125 18.67 23.51 -10.04
C HIS A 125 20.16 23.87 -9.90
N LEU A 126 20.53 25.16 -9.88
CA LEU A 126 21.92 25.60 -9.80
C LEU A 126 22.43 25.73 -8.38
N ASP A 127 21.55 26.02 -7.43
CA ASP A 127 21.89 26.25 -6.03
C ASP A 127 20.68 25.90 -5.15
N PHE A 128 20.93 25.45 -3.93
CA PHE A 128 19.87 25.09 -2.96
C PHE A 128 19.51 26.25 -2.02
N THR A 129 20.24 27.34 -2.01
CA THR A 129 20.09 28.41 -1.01
C THR A 129 18.74 29.09 -1.02
N TRP A 130 18.01 29.03 -2.15
CA TRP A 130 16.63 29.52 -2.24
C TRP A 130 15.68 28.81 -1.27
N LEU A 131 15.93 27.52 -0.91
CA LEU A 131 15.15 26.79 0.09
C LEU A 131 15.26 27.42 1.48
N LEU A 132 16.36 28.13 1.78
CA LEU A 132 16.56 28.81 3.07
C LEU A 132 15.61 30.00 3.25
N SER A 133 15.02 30.52 2.17
CA SER A 133 14.01 31.58 2.19
C SER A 133 12.57 31.05 2.34
N TRP A 134 12.38 29.75 2.20
CA TRP A 134 11.07 29.10 2.30
C TRP A 134 10.70 28.80 3.76
N SER A 135 9.39 28.75 4.04
CA SER A 135 8.91 28.28 5.33
C SER A 135 9.19 26.78 5.48
N ALA A 136 9.29 26.32 6.73
CA ALA A 136 9.45 24.88 7.01
C ALA A 136 8.32 24.04 6.40
N GLU A 137 7.10 24.55 6.34
CA GLU A 137 5.95 23.89 5.71
C GLU A 137 6.16 23.71 4.20
N GLN A 138 6.62 24.75 3.49
CA GLN A 138 6.91 24.67 2.06
C GLN A 138 8.01 23.64 1.75
N VAL A 139 9.10 23.68 2.55
CA VAL A 139 10.20 22.73 2.41
C VAL A 139 9.73 21.29 2.68
N ASN A 140 8.95 21.08 3.74
CA ASN A 140 8.42 19.75 4.09
C ASN A 140 7.46 19.23 3.02
N THR A 141 6.62 20.09 2.43
CA THR A 141 5.71 19.72 1.33
C THR A 141 6.50 19.26 0.10
N LEU A 142 7.53 20.01 -0.29
CA LEU A 142 8.39 19.63 -1.41
C LEU A 142 9.17 18.35 -1.10
N LEU A 143 9.70 18.20 0.11
CA LEU A 143 10.41 17.00 0.56
C LEU A 143 9.49 15.78 0.55
N GLY A 144 8.25 15.92 1.06
CA GLY A 144 7.24 14.87 1.05
C GLY A 144 6.92 14.39 -0.35
N PHE A 145 6.74 15.31 -1.28
CA PHE A 145 6.52 15.01 -2.69
C PHE A 145 7.71 14.24 -3.30
N CYS A 146 8.94 14.69 -3.06
CA CYS A 146 10.14 14.01 -3.54
C CYS A 146 10.27 12.60 -2.95
N ALA A 147 9.98 12.43 -1.65
CA ALA A 147 10.02 11.14 -0.99
C ALA A 147 8.98 10.17 -1.57
N ALA A 148 7.74 10.66 -1.80
CA ALA A 148 6.67 9.88 -2.41
C ALA A 148 7.06 9.30 -3.78
N HIS A 149 7.76 10.08 -4.60
CA HIS A 149 8.23 9.66 -5.92
C HIS A 149 9.32 8.56 -5.87
N GLY A 150 9.98 8.38 -4.74
CA GLY A 150 10.98 7.32 -4.51
C GLY A 150 10.39 5.99 -4.09
N ILE A 151 9.09 5.93 -3.78
CA ILE A 151 8.45 4.70 -3.32
C ILE A 151 8.27 3.72 -4.49
N ASN A 152 8.70 2.48 -4.27
CA ASN A 152 8.49 1.36 -5.19
C ASN A 152 8.15 0.10 -4.39
N GLY A 153 6.91 -0.34 -4.49
CA GLY A 153 6.39 -1.56 -3.83
C GLY A 153 5.99 -2.65 -4.82
N ILE A 154 6.58 -2.66 -6.04
CA ILE A 154 6.32 -3.73 -7.01
C ILE A 154 6.77 -5.06 -6.41
N GLN A 155 5.83 -6.01 -6.33
CA GLN A 155 6.10 -7.35 -5.85
C GLN A 155 6.49 -8.25 -7.03
N GLU A 156 7.66 -8.86 -6.93
CA GLU A 156 8.16 -9.79 -7.94
C GLU A 156 8.10 -11.24 -7.43
N ARG A 157 7.91 -12.18 -8.33
CA ARG A 157 8.03 -13.59 -8.02
C ARG A 157 9.48 -14.04 -8.21
N MET A 158 10.11 -14.45 -7.12
CA MET A 158 11.46 -15.03 -7.12
C MET A 158 11.41 -16.46 -6.56
N TYR A 159 12.02 -17.41 -7.22
CA TYR A 159 12.08 -18.83 -6.79
C TYR A 159 10.71 -19.44 -6.44
N ASN A 160 9.67 -19.14 -7.22
CA ASN A 160 8.28 -19.54 -7.00
C ASN A 160 7.60 -18.93 -5.76
N HIS A 161 8.22 -17.96 -5.10
CA HIS A 161 7.60 -17.21 -4.01
C HIS A 161 7.39 -15.76 -4.42
N THR A 162 6.22 -15.20 -4.09
CA THR A 162 5.99 -13.76 -4.23
C THR A 162 6.60 -13.08 -3.01
N GLN A 163 7.36 -12.00 -3.26
CA GLN A 163 7.91 -11.18 -2.18
C GLN A 163 6.78 -10.56 -1.36
N LYS A 164 7.01 -10.36 -0.05
CA LYS A 164 6.11 -9.57 0.80
C LYS A 164 6.06 -8.13 0.30
N SER A 165 4.95 -7.45 0.57
CA SER A 165 4.85 -6.02 0.30
C SER A 165 5.77 -5.23 1.23
N GLU A 166 6.56 -4.33 0.67
CA GLU A 166 7.35 -3.37 1.44
C GLU A 166 6.52 -2.16 1.89
N LEU A 167 5.26 -2.07 1.45
CA LEU A 167 4.37 -0.94 1.72
C LEU A 167 3.59 -1.06 3.03
N ASP A 168 3.49 -2.25 3.63
CA ASP A 168 2.61 -2.52 4.78
C ASP A 168 2.75 -1.51 5.92
N GLY A 169 3.99 -1.21 6.34
CA GLY A 169 4.24 -0.23 7.40
C GLY A 169 3.88 1.21 7.00
N LEU A 170 4.11 1.54 5.73
CA LEU A 170 3.79 2.86 5.19
C LEU A 170 2.27 3.04 5.05
N GLU A 171 1.57 2.04 4.55
CA GLU A 171 0.11 2.02 4.45
C GLU A 171 -0.55 2.15 5.82
N ALA A 172 0.01 1.49 6.83
CA ALA A 172 -0.44 1.64 8.21
C ALA A 172 -0.31 3.09 8.72
N ALA A 173 0.84 3.74 8.44
CA ALA A 173 1.08 5.11 8.86
C ALA A 173 0.19 6.14 8.12
N LEU A 174 -0.26 5.82 6.91
CA LEU A 174 -1.11 6.67 6.09
C LEU A 174 -2.61 6.46 6.34
N ASP A 175 -2.99 5.44 7.10
CA ASP A 175 -4.38 4.94 7.15
C ASP A 175 -4.93 4.72 5.73
N PHE A 176 -4.13 4.01 4.94
CA PHE A 176 -4.34 3.88 3.51
C PHE A 176 -5.53 3.01 3.16
N ASP A 177 -6.36 3.49 2.24
CA ASP A 177 -7.45 2.72 1.62
C ASP A 177 -7.35 2.79 0.10
N LEU A 178 -7.01 1.67 -0.52
CA LEU A 178 -6.87 1.57 -1.98
C LEU A 178 -8.17 1.88 -2.73
N ARG A 179 -9.35 1.66 -2.10
CA ARG A 179 -10.66 1.96 -2.71
C ARG A 179 -10.84 3.42 -3.10
N LYS A 180 -10.11 4.33 -2.47
CA LYS A 180 -10.11 5.75 -2.84
C LYS A 180 -9.48 6.00 -4.21
N TRP A 181 -8.60 5.09 -4.65
CA TRP A 181 -7.73 5.26 -5.80
C TRP A 181 -8.07 4.34 -6.96
N TRP A 182 -8.43 3.10 -6.68
CA TRP A 182 -8.63 2.09 -7.70
C TRP A 182 -9.71 1.05 -7.32
N HIS A 183 -10.38 0.51 -8.34
CA HIS A 183 -11.32 -0.60 -8.23
C HIS A 183 -11.02 -1.64 -9.31
N PRO A 184 -11.17 -2.95 -9.03
CA PRO A 184 -10.94 -3.98 -10.01
C PRO A 184 -11.99 -3.93 -11.12
N ASP A 185 -11.55 -3.97 -12.38
CA ASP A 185 -12.41 -3.97 -13.55
C ASP A 185 -12.38 -5.31 -14.31
N ALA A 186 -13.29 -5.47 -15.26
CA ALA A 186 -13.45 -6.70 -16.03
C ALA A 186 -12.28 -6.98 -16.97
N GLU A 187 -11.59 -5.96 -17.47
CA GLU A 187 -10.53 -6.12 -18.46
C GLU A 187 -9.17 -6.31 -17.82
N SER A 188 -8.82 -5.43 -16.90
CA SER A 188 -7.48 -5.37 -16.33
C SER A 188 -7.26 -6.32 -15.16
N TYR A 189 -8.33 -6.67 -14.41
CA TYR A 189 -8.26 -7.58 -13.26
C TYR A 189 -9.04 -8.89 -13.47
N PHE A 190 -10.38 -8.86 -13.47
CA PHE A 190 -11.18 -10.09 -13.50
C PHE A 190 -10.96 -10.91 -14.78
N GLY A 191 -10.69 -10.26 -15.91
CA GLY A 191 -10.33 -10.91 -17.16
C GLY A 191 -8.97 -11.61 -17.14
N LYS A 192 -8.10 -11.35 -16.16
CA LYS A 192 -6.82 -12.06 -15.95
C LYS A 192 -6.98 -13.30 -15.06
N LEU A 193 -8.09 -13.41 -14.33
CA LEU A 193 -8.39 -14.52 -13.44
C LEU A 193 -9.02 -15.71 -14.21
N THR A 194 -8.89 -16.90 -13.62
CA THR A 194 -9.69 -18.06 -14.01
C THR A 194 -11.12 -17.95 -13.46
N ILE A 195 -12.07 -18.67 -14.04
CA ILE A 195 -13.45 -18.70 -13.51
C ILE A 195 -13.48 -19.16 -12.04
N SER A 196 -12.64 -20.13 -11.67
CA SER A 196 -12.54 -20.59 -10.28
C SER A 196 -12.05 -19.48 -9.35
N GLN A 197 -11.09 -18.66 -9.77
CA GLN A 197 -10.61 -17.52 -8.98
C GLN A 197 -11.66 -16.42 -8.85
N ILE A 198 -12.45 -16.17 -9.90
CA ILE A 198 -13.61 -15.26 -9.83
C ILE A 198 -14.62 -15.81 -8.82
N GLY A 199 -14.93 -17.11 -8.84
CA GLY A 199 -15.82 -17.72 -7.86
C GLY A 199 -15.34 -17.53 -6.42
N LYS A 200 -14.05 -17.70 -6.16
CA LYS A 200 -13.45 -17.43 -4.84
C LYS A 200 -13.60 -15.98 -4.40
N ALA A 201 -13.42 -15.02 -5.31
CA ALA A 201 -13.61 -13.59 -5.00
C ALA A 201 -15.06 -13.30 -4.54
N TYR A 202 -16.04 -13.97 -5.11
CA TYR A 202 -17.44 -13.89 -4.64
C TYR A 202 -17.62 -14.52 -3.25
N GLU A 203 -16.95 -15.63 -2.96
CA GLU A 203 -16.98 -16.29 -1.66
C GLU A 203 -16.35 -15.38 -0.58
N GLU A 204 -15.19 -14.78 -0.87
CA GLU A 204 -14.50 -13.81 -0.02
C GLU A 204 -15.37 -12.57 0.25
N ALA A 205 -16.14 -12.12 -0.74
CA ALA A 205 -17.09 -11.02 -0.60
C ALA A 205 -18.39 -11.39 0.15
N GLY A 206 -18.54 -12.64 0.60
CA GLY A 206 -19.77 -13.11 1.25
C GLY A 206 -20.93 -13.40 0.28
N LEU A 207 -20.69 -13.40 -1.03
CA LEU A 207 -21.70 -13.59 -2.09
C LEU A 207 -21.73 -15.04 -2.62
N SER A 208 -21.65 -16.04 -1.73
CA SER A 208 -21.54 -17.48 -2.09
C SER A 208 -22.66 -17.97 -3.00
N ALA A 209 -23.90 -17.51 -2.83
CA ALA A 209 -25.01 -17.88 -3.71
C ALA A 209 -24.75 -17.43 -5.15
N ARG A 210 -24.25 -16.20 -5.34
CA ARG A 210 -23.93 -15.63 -6.62
C ARG A 210 -22.69 -16.27 -7.25
N ALA A 211 -21.72 -16.71 -6.45
CA ALA A 211 -20.54 -17.47 -6.90
C ALA A 211 -20.95 -18.70 -7.72
N GLY A 212 -21.94 -19.49 -7.24
CA GLY A 212 -22.43 -20.68 -7.92
C GLY A 212 -23.09 -20.42 -9.29
N GLU A 213 -23.59 -19.21 -9.52
CA GLU A 213 -24.15 -18.78 -10.82
C GLU A 213 -23.03 -18.31 -11.76
N VAL A 214 -22.13 -17.46 -11.26
CA VAL A 214 -21.09 -16.82 -12.05
C VAL A 214 -20.09 -17.83 -12.62
N VAL A 215 -19.76 -18.89 -11.89
CA VAL A 215 -18.84 -19.94 -12.36
C VAL A 215 -19.40 -20.73 -13.56
N LYS A 216 -20.71 -20.65 -13.86
CA LYS A 216 -21.36 -21.27 -15.03
C LYS A 216 -21.32 -20.38 -16.28
N LEU A 217 -20.95 -19.11 -16.12
CA LEU A 217 -20.87 -18.15 -17.22
C LEU A 217 -19.61 -18.36 -18.07
N LYS A 218 -19.62 -17.79 -19.29
CA LYS A 218 -18.37 -17.64 -20.04
C LYS A 218 -17.45 -16.66 -19.31
N ARG A 219 -16.14 -16.87 -19.41
CA ARG A 219 -15.11 -16.07 -18.70
C ARG A 219 -15.33 -14.56 -18.83
N ARG A 220 -15.66 -14.07 -20.02
CA ARG A 220 -15.88 -12.63 -20.26
C ARG A 220 -17.12 -12.11 -19.53
N ASP A 221 -18.18 -12.91 -19.51
CA ASP A 221 -19.43 -12.53 -18.85
C ASP A 221 -19.28 -12.63 -17.33
N ALA A 222 -18.54 -13.64 -16.84
CA ALA A 222 -18.18 -13.77 -15.43
C ALA A 222 -17.34 -12.57 -14.94
N ALA A 223 -16.37 -12.11 -15.73
CA ALA A 223 -15.54 -10.94 -15.40
C ALA A 223 -16.39 -9.66 -15.30
N LYS A 224 -17.32 -9.44 -16.22
CA LYS A 224 -18.23 -8.27 -16.20
C LYS A 224 -19.20 -8.31 -15.01
N ALA A 225 -19.73 -9.49 -14.70
CA ALA A 225 -20.59 -9.67 -13.54
C ALA A 225 -19.81 -9.38 -12.26
N ALA A 226 -18.56 -9.88 -12.17
CA ALA A 226 -17.68 -9.65 -11.03
C ALA A 226 -17.37 -8.15 -10.82
N GLU A 227 -17.07 -7.41 -11.89
CA GLU A 227 -16.87 -5.98 -11.82
C GLU A 227 -18.08 -5.26 -11.21
N GLN A 228 -19.29 -5.59 -11.65
CA GLN A 228 -20.50 -4.94 -11.16
C GLN A 228 -20.83 -5.33 -9.72
N ASP A 229 -20.86 -6.64 -9.44
CA ASP A 229 -21.34 -7.17 -8.16
C ASP A 229 -20.32 -6.88 -7.04
N LEU A 230 -19.02 -7.09 -7.28
CA LEU A 230 -17.96 -6.96 -6.26
C LEU A 230 -17.60 -5.49 -6.00
N ASN A 231 -17.60 -4.63 -7.02
CA ASN A 231 -17.37 -3.19 -6.80
C ASN A 231 -18.52 -2.55 -6.02
N ALA A 232 -19.76 -3.03 -6.19
CA ALA A 232 -20.89 -2.58 -5.38
C ALA A 232 -20.73 -2.87 -3.89
N GLN A 233 -19.94 -3.90 -3.53
CA GLN A 233 -19.57 -4.26 -2.15
C GLN A 233 -18.27 -3.59 -1.67
N GLY A 234 -17.59 -2.84 -2.54
CA GLY A 234 -16.25 -2.29 -2.22
C GLY A 234 -15.20 -3.37 -2.01
N TRP A 235 -15.38 -4.55 -2.63
CA TRP A 235 -14.45 -5.66 -2.49
C TRP A 235 -13.11 -5.37 -3.17
N LEU A 236 -12.05 -5.79 -2.50
CA LEU A 236 -10.68 -5.86 -3.04
C LEU A 236 -10.08 -7.21 -2.68
N PRO A 237 -9.11 -7.72 -3.45
CA PRO A 237 -8.38 -8.94 -3.07
C PRO A 237 -7.70 -8.79 -1.72
N ASP A 238 -7.75 -9.81 -0.85
CA ASP A 238 -7.18 -9.78 0.50
C ASP A 238 -5.71 -9.33 0.52
N TRP A 239 -4.93 -9.76 -0.46
CA TRP A 239 -3.51 -9.40 -0.57
C TRP A 239 -3.25 -7.95 -1.02
N MET A 240 -4.31 -7.20 -1.37
CA MET A 240 -4.28 -5.77 -1.69
C MET A 240 -4.89 -4.91 -0.58
N VAL A 241 -5.39 -5.53 0.49
CA VAL A 241 -6.05 -4.83 1.60
C VAL A 241 -5.21 -4.99 2.86
N ARG A 242 -4.97 -3.89 3.55
CA ARG A 242 -4.34 -3.93 4.87
C ARG A 242 -5.26 -4.63 5.87
N TYR A 243 -4.72 -5.55 6.66
CA TYR A 243 -5.45 -6.14 7.78
C TYR A 243 -5.75 -5.09 8.85
N ALA A 244 -7.01 -4.96 9.22
CA ALA A 244 -7.39 -4.19 10.40
C ALA A 244 -6.77 -4.83 11.66
N PRO A 245 -6.29 -4.05 12.64
CA PRO A 245 -5.77 -4.59 13.88
C PRO A 245 -6.85 -5.36 14.63
N ALA A 246 -6.50 -6.52 15.20
CA ALA A 246 -7.39 -7.41 15.93
C ALA A 246 -8.07 -6.78 17.17
N ALA A 247 -7.74 -5.54 17.53
CA ALA A 247 -8.36 -4.82 18.65
C ALA A 247 -9.83 -4.45 18.41
N GLU A 248 -10.28 -4.35 17.15
CA GLU A 248 -11.70 -4.06 16.86
C GLU A 248 -12.58 -5.32 16.88
N ALA A 249 -11.98 -6.53 16.85
CA ALA A 249 -12.72 -7.79 16.90
C ALA A 249 -13.00 -8.26 18.35
N GLU A 250 -12.27 -7.79 19.35
CA GLU A 250 -12.48 -8.15 20.75
C GLU A 250 -13.60 -7.33 21.42
N GLU A 251 -13.84 -6.09 20.99
CA GLU A 251 -14.96 -5.29 21.54
C GLU A 251 -16.34 -5.77 21.06
N ALA A 252 -16.42 -6.47 19.93
CA ALA A 252 -17.69 -7.00 19.42
C ALA A 252 -18.13 -8.32 20.12
N THR A 253 -17.21 -9.03 20.78
CA THR A 253 -17.50 -10.32 21.45
C THR A 253 -17.76 -10.18 22.95
N GLU A 254 -17.34 -9.10 23.60
CA GLU A 254 -17.66 -8.85 25.02
C GLU A 254 -19.03 -8.21 25.25
N SER A 255 -19.67 -7.64 24.23
CA SER A 255 -20.99 -7.03 24.35
C SER A 255 -22.16 -8.02 24.43
N ASP A 256 -21.98 -9.28 24.04
CA ASP A 256 -23.06 -10.27 24.02
C ASP A 256 -23.06 -11.27 25.18
N ALA A 257 -22.12 -11.15 26.14
CA ALA A 257 -21.98 -12.13 27.25
C ALA A 257 -22.63 -11.70 28.59
N ASP A 258 -23.17 -10.46 28.71
CA ASP A 258 -23.66 -9.95 30.00
C ASP A 258 -25.19 -9.76 30.07
N THR A 259 -25.99 -10.57 29.38
CA THR A 259 -27.45 -10.50 29.46
C THR A 259 -28.14 -11.84 29.67
N THR A 260 -27.61 -12.72 30.55
CA THR A 260 -28.43 -13.84 31.09
C THR A 260 -27.88 -14.26 32.45
N ASP A 261 -28.28 -13.53 33.51
CA ASP A 261 -28.58 -14.17 34.79
C ASP A 261 -29.19 -13.17 35.78
N HIS A 262 -30.52 -13.09 35.80
CA HIS A 262 -31.32 -12.72 36.99
C HIS A 262 -32.81 -12.89 36.69
N ALA A 263 -33.30 -14.12 36.88
CA ALA A 263 -34.71 -14.38 37.22
C ALA A 263 -34.84 -15.76 37.87
N ALA A 264 -34.78 -15.77 39.21
CA ALA A 264 -35.50 -16.74 40.05
C ALA A 264 -35.60 -16.17 41.46
#